data_2a05c2b9186a11e5712dcd90b7e8a3ef
#
_entry.id   2a05c2b9186a11e5712dcd90b7e8a3ef
#
_cell.length_a   1.000
_cell.length_b   1.000
_cell.length_c   1.000
_cell.angle_alpha   90.00
_cell.angle_beta   90.00
_cell.angle_gamma   90.00
#
_symmetry.space_group_name_H-M   'P 1'
#
loop_
_entity.id
_entity.type
_entity.pdbx_description
1 polymer ?
#
loop_
_entity_poly.entity_id
_entity_poly.type
_entity_poly.pdbx_seq_one_letter_code
_entity_poly.pdbx_strand_id
1 'polypeptide(L)'
;NSVLERASDDEIVLCLNYDGLYGINNLNMLLQTLNNNAPVIWNLHTYKVGDPILFNETERFQPLLYNNLKGRIVGIDNSAGDSITFTVAVDMAVSELSVARYRGLEFLDARDGETYLRFMVMKSKDQDGEDLGEDCVVPFQVAYAVSVHKAQGLEYSSVKLVITKDVEKRITHSVFYLSLIHISEP
;
A
#
# COMPACT_ATOMS: atom_id res chain seq x y z
N ASN A 1 7.03 -12.51 20.02
CA ASN A 1 7.34 -12.49 18.60
C ASN A 1 7.81 -11.09 18.24
N SER A 2 8.91 -11.00 17.49
CA SER A 2 9.45 -9.74 17.00
C SER A 2 8.56 -9.17 15.89
N VAL A 3 8.43 -7.84 15.81
CA VAL A 3 7.77 -7.17 14.66
C VAL A 3 8.50 -7.51 13.34
N LEU A 4 9.79 -7.84 13.43
CA LEU A 4 10.64 -8.17 12.28
C LEU A 4 10.47 -9.61 11.77
N GLU A 5 9.86 -10.51 12.54
CA GLU A 5 9.62 -11.89 12.12
C GLU A 5 8.22 -11.97 11.50
N ARG A 6 8.13 -11.98 10.17
CA ARG A 6 6.85 -12.14 9.48
C ARG A 6 6.34 -13.58 9.60
N ALA A 7 5.07 -13.71 10.01
CA ALA A 7 4.41 -15.02 10.11
C ALA A 7 3.87 -15.50 8.76
N SER A 8 3.55 -14.59 7.85
CA SER A 8 3.06 -14.89 6.49
C SER A 8 3.38 -13.74 5.54
N ASP A 9 3.26 -13.98 4.24
CA ASP A 9 3.40 -12.93 3.22
C ASP A 9 2.23 -11.93 3.26
N ASP A 10 1.05 -12.38 3.72
CA ASP A 10 -0.13 -11.55 3.95
C ASP A 10 -0.24 -11.19 5.45
N GLU A 11 0.78 -10.51 5.97
CA GLU A 11 0.82 -10.00 7.34
C GLU A 11 0.80 -8.48 7.34
N ILE A 12 0.04 -7.90 8.26
CA ILE A 12 -0.02 -6.45 8.51
C ILE A 12 0.40 -6.10 9.93
N VAL A 13 1.09 -4.97 10.09
CA VAL A 13 1.39 -4.37 11.38
C VAL A 13 0.44 -3.19 11.61
N LEU A 14 -0.34 -3.23 12.68
CA LEU A 14 -1.25 -2.17 13.08
C LEU A 14 -0.59 -1.24 14.08
N CYS A 15 -0.62 0.05 13.80
CA CYS A 15 -0.07 1.09 14.65
C CYS A 15 -1.14 2.13 14.99
N LEU A 16 -0.99 2.73 16.16
CA LEU A 16 -1.89 3.80 16.63
C LEU A 16 -1.33 5.19 16.36
N ASN A 17 -0.02 5.32 16.12
CA ASN A 17 0.67 6.57 15.85
C ASN A 17 1.31 6.58 14.46
N TYR A 18 1.33 7.74 13.81
CA TYR A 18 2.05 7.93 12.54
C TYR A 18 3.54 8.15 12.76
N ASP A 19 3.89 8.90 13.79
CA ASP A 19 5.26 9.34 14.07
C ASP A 19 5.84 8.64 15.32
N GLY A 20 7.17 8.81 15.49
CA GLY A 20 7.92 8.19 16.58
C GLY A 20 8.55 6.85 16.17
N LEU A 21 9.35 6.28 17.08
CA LEU A 21 10.13 5.07 16.81
C LEU A 21 9.26 3.89 16.34
N TYR A 22 8.08 3.75 16.90
CA TYR A 22 7.10 2.71 16.57
C TYR A 22 5.92 3.26 15.76
N GLY A 23 6.09 4.39 15.11
CA GLY A 23 5.10 4.98 14.21
C GLY A 23 5.06 4.29 12.85
N ILE A 24 3.96 4.47 12.14
CA ILE A 24 3.70 3.84 10.83
C ILE A 24 4.84 4.10 9.85
N ASN A 25 5.31 5.35 9.76
CA ASN A 25 6.36 5.75 8.82
C ASN A 25 7.66 4.99 9.08
N ASN A 26 8.13 4.96 10.33
CA ASN A 26 9.36 4.28 10.71
C ASN A 26 9.25 2.77 10.56
N LEU A 27 8.10 2.19 10.92
CA LEU A 27 7.89 0.73 10.77
C LEU A 27 7.81 0.31 9.31
N ASN A 28 7.18 1.09 8.44
CA ASN A 28 7.21 0.84 7.01
C ASN A 28 8.65 0.84 6.46
N MET A 29 9.44 1.86 6.80
CA MET A 29 10.85 1.92 6.40
C MET A 29 11.64 0.72 6.93
N LEU A 30 11.49 0.38 8.22
CA LEU A 30 12.20 -0.74 8.83
C LEU A 30 11.81 -2.07 8.20
N LEU A 31 10.52 -2.35 8.04
CA LEU A 31 10.03 -3.60 7.46
C LEU A 31 10.39 -3.72 5.98
N GLN A 32 10.41 -2.61 5.24
CA GLN A 32 10.88 -2.60 3.85
C GLN A 32 12.36 -2.98 3.73
N THR A 33 13.20 -2.78 4.77
CA THR A 33 14.60 -3.25 4.72
C THR A 33 14.72 -4.76 4.66
N LEU A 34 13.71 -5.51 5.12
CA LEU A 34 13.67 -6.98 5.06
C LEU A 34 13.37 -7.49 3.63
N ASN A 35 12.85 -6.65 2.78
CA ASN A 35 12.70 -6.95 1.36
C ASN A 35 14.04 -6.75 0.66
N ASN A 36 14.65 -7.84 0.19
CA ASN A 36 15.98 -7.85 -0.44
C ASN A 36 16.00 -7.39 -1.91
N ASN A 37 14.85 -7.09 -2.51
CA ASN A 37 14.80 -6.58 -3.88
C ASN A 37 15.43 -5.19 -3.98
N ALA A 38 15.94 -4.88 -5.17
CA ALA A 38 16.59 -3.60 -5.43
C ALA A 38 15.62 -2.42 -5.20
N PRO A 39 16.04 -1.39 -4.44
CA PRO A 39 15.23 -0.21 -4.21
C PRO A 39 15.18 0.68 -5.46
N VAL A 40 14.02 1.22 -5.76
CA VAL A 40 13.81 2.28 -6.74
C VAL A 40 13.31 3.51 -6.01
N ILE A 41 14.03 4.63 -6.18
CA ILE A 41 13.67 5.90 -5.57
C ILE A 41 12.88 6.73 -6.59
N TRP A 42 11.68 7.16 -6.20
CA TRP A 42 10.87 8.06 -6.98
C TRP A 42 10.36 9.20 -6.10
N ASN A 43 10.71 10.41 -6.47
CA ASN A 43 10.55 11.58 -5.60
C ASN A 43 11.20 11.34 -4.23
N LEU A 44 10.43 11.41 -3.14
CA LEU A 44 10.91 11.21 -1.76
C LEU A 44 10.63 9.80 -1.22
N HIS A 45 10.14 8.90 -2.06
CA HIS A 45 9.71 7.56 -1.65
C HIS A 45 10.58 6.47 -2.26
N THR A 46 10.76 5.39 -1.51
CA THR A 46 11.44 4.19 -1.96
C THR A 46 10.40 3.10 -2.21
N TYR A 47 10.53 2.42 -3.34
CA TYR A 47 9.68 1.30 -3.75
C TYR A 47 10.54 0.10 -4.10
N LYS A 48 10.06 -1.10 -3.78
CA LYS A 48 10.69 -2.36 -4.13
C LYS A 48 9.66 -3.32 -4.71
N VAL A 49 10.07 -4.15 -5.64
CA VAL A 49 9.25 -5.29 -6.06
C VAL A 49 8.98 -6.17 -4.84
N GLY A 50 7.74 -6.62 -4.66
CA GLY A 50 7.30 -7.37 -3.49
C GLY A 50 6.77 -6.51 -2.34
N ASP A 51 6.88 -5.18 -2.38
CA ASP A 51 6.29 -4.34 -1.35
C ASP A 51 4.76 -4.47 -1.35
N PRO A 52 4.13 -4.71 -0.18
CA PRO A 52 2.69 -4.60 -0.04
C PRO A 52 2.28 -3.13 -0.16
N ILE A 53 1.15 -2.90 -0.79
CA ILE A 53 0.61 -1.56 -1.02
C ILE A 53 -0.87 -1.48 -0.63
N LEU A 54 -1.30 -0.27 -0.25
CA LEU A 54 -2.70 0.11 -0.17
C LEU A 54 -2.94 1.32 -1.07
N PHE A 55 -3.96 1.23 -1.90
CA PHE A 55 -4.37 2.36 -2.73
C PHE A 55 -4.90 3.48 -1.85
N ASN A 56 -4.56 4.70 -2.24
CA ASN A 56 -5.04 5.92 -1.59
C ASN A 56 -6.30 6.42 -2.31
N GLU A 57 -7.02 7.33 -1.66
CA GLU A 57 -8.12 8.07 -2.27
C GLU A 57 -7.53 9.03 -3.32
N THR A 58 -7.59 8.61 -4.59
CA THR A 58 -7.20 9.42 -5.76
C THR A 58 -8.30 9.33 -6.79
N GLU A 59 -8.53 10.38 -7.56
CA GLU A 59 -9.58 10.38 -8.58
C GLU A 59 -9.19 9.58 -9.82
N ARG A 60 -7.88 9.39 -10.06
CA ARG A 60 -7.33 8.87 -11.31
C ARG A 60 -7.93 7.54 -11.78
N PHE A 61 -8.15 6.59 -10.89
CA PHE A 61 -8.64 5.25 -11.23
C PHE A 61 -9.88 4.84 -10.44
N GLN A 62 -10.53 5.79 -9.78
CA GLN A 62 -11.79 5.51 -9.08
C GLN A 62 -12.97 5.38 -10.05
N PRO A 63 -13.96 4.58 -9.70
CA PRO A 63 -14.07 3.75 -8.49
C PRO A 63 -13.39 2.38 -8.60
N LEU A 64 -12.66 2.07 -9.68
CA LEU A 64 -12.05 0.77 -9.87
C LEU A 64 -10.99 0.46 -8.80
N LEU A 65 -10.00 1.34 -8.66
CA LEU A 65 -8.97 1.22 -7.62
C LEU A 65 -9.39 2.11 -6.44
N TYR A 66 -10.21 1.55 -5.56
CA TYR A 66 -10.79 2.27 -4.42
C TYR A 66 -9.79 2.39 -3.27
N ASN A 67 -10.09 3.33 -2.36
CA ASN A 67 -9.27 3.58 -1.17
C ASN A 67 -9.14 2.33 -0.28
N ASN A 68 -7.92 2.06 0.16
CA ASN A 68 -7.52 0.86 0.92
C ASN A 68 -7.59 -0.47 0.14
N LEU A 69 -7.76 -0.47 -1.19
CA LEU A 69 -7.59 -1.69 -1.96
C LEU A 69 -6.18 -2.24 -1.74
N LYS A 70 -6.09 -3.49 -1.34
CA LYS A 70 -4.82 -4.21 -1.14
C LYS A 70 -4.18 -4.57 -2.47
N GLY A 71 -2.86 -4.59 -2.47
CA GLY A 71 -2.08 -5.09 -3.57
C GLY A 71 -0.60 -5.25 -3.21
N ARG A 72 0.20 -5.61 -4.18
CA ARG A 72 1.67 -5.65 -4.09
C ARG A 72 2.31 -5.18 -5.38
N ILE A 73 3.50 -4.64 -5.28
CA ILE A 73 4.31 -4.28 -6.45
C ILE A 73 4.92 -5.56 -7.03
N VAL A 74 4.67 -5.83 -8.31
CA VAL A 74 5.25 -6.99 -9.01
C VAL A 74 6.26 -6.59 -10.07
N GLY A 75 6.34 -5.30 -10.43
CA GLY A 75 7.34 -4.77 -11.34
C GLY A 75 7.47 -3.26 -11.22
N ILE A 76 8.67 -2.76 -11.43
CA ILE A 76 8.99 -1.33 -11.48
C ILE A 76 9.93 -1.09 -12.66
N ASP A 77 9.61 -0.13 -13.52
CA ASP A 77 10.48 0.36 -14.58
C ASP A 77 10.64 1.88 -14.46
N ASN A 78 11.88 2.32 -14.27
CA ASN A 78 12.28 3.72 -14.15
C ASN A 78 13.32 4.09 -15.22
N SER A 79 13.35 3.38 -16.34
CA SER A 79 14.36 3.56 -17.39
C SER A 79 14.23 4.89 -18.15
N ALA A 80 13.03 5.46 -18.20
CA ALA A 80 12.76 6.72 -18.91
C ALA A 80 13.25 7.98 -18.18
N GLY A 81 13.46 7.92 -16.84
CA GLY A 81 13.99 9.02 -16.03
C GLY A 81 13.02 10.14 -15.70
N ASP A 82 12.04 10.41 -16.56
CA ASP A 82 10.96 11.40 -16.38
C ASP A 82 9.61 10.76 -16.00
N SER A 83 9.56 9.44 -15.98
CA SER A 83 8.40 8.64 -15.59
C SER A 83 8.82 7.34 -14.91
N ILE A 84 7.93 6.82 -14.09
CA ILE A 84 8.06 5.50 -13.48
C ILE A 84 6.83 4.67 -13.83
N THR A 85 7.04 3.43 -14.23
CA THR A 85 5.96 2.49 -14.53
C THR A 85 5.89 1.43 -13.43
N PHE A 86 4.71 1.31 -12.82
CA PHE A 86 4.41 0.28 -11.86
C PHE A 86 3.59 -0.83 -12.49
N THR A 87 3.97 -2.07 -12.22
CA THR A 87 3.13 -3.24 -12.39
C THR A 87 2.73 -3.72 -11.00
N VAL A 88 1.44 -3.85 -10.75
CA VAL A 88 0.89 -4.22 -9.43
C VAL A 88 -0.05 -5.41 -9.57
N ALA A 89 -0.09 -6.26 -8.57
CA ALA A 89 -1.14 -7.25 -8.38
C ALA A 89 -2.10 -6.68 -7.32
N VAL A 90 -3.39 -6.59 -7.64
CA VAL A 90 -4.43 -6.11 -6.72
C VAL A 90 -5.32 -7.27 -6.29
N ASP A 91 -5.71 -7.26 -5.01
CA ASP A 91 -6.52 -8.30 -4.37
C ASP A 91 -8.01 -8.14 -4.74
N MET A 92 -8.28 -8.23 -6.02
CA MET A 92 -9.64 -8.23 -6.58
C MET A 92 -9.64 -8.79 -8.01
N ALA A 93 -10.73 -9.44 -8.38
CA ALA A 93 -10.95 -9.90 -9.74
C ALA A 93 -11.63 -8.80 -10.57
N VAL A 94 -10.95 -8.30 -11.61
CA VAL A 94 -11.47 -7.29 -12.54
C VAL A 94 -11.39 -7.79 -13.96
N SER A 95 -12.37 -7.44 -14.79
CA SER A 95 -12.33 -7.76 -16.21
C SER A 95 -11.53 -6.72 -17.01
N GLU A 96 -10.90 -7.17 -18.09
CA GLU A 96 -10.20 -6.28 -19.03
C GLU A 96 -11.09 -5.13 -19.52
N LEU A 97 -12.38 -5.42 -19.79
CA LEU A 97 -13.35 -4.41 -20.23
C LEU A 97 -13.60 -3.31 -19.18
N SER A 98 -13.51 -3.67 -17.90
CA SER A 98 -13.64 -2.68 -16.82
C SER A 98 -12.42 -1.77 -16.76
N VAL A 99 -11.22 -2.34 -16.91
CA VAL A 99 -9.94 -1.60 -16.91
C VAL A 99 -9.84 -0.67 -18.13
N ALA A 100 -10.28 -1.11 -19.30
CA ALA A 100 -10.22 -0.34 -20.55
C ALA A 100 -10.94 1.03 -20.51
N ARG A 101 -11.78 1.26 -19.50
CA ARG A 101 -12.47 2.54 -19.28
C ARG A 101 -11.56 3.62 -18.67
N TYR A 102 -10.41 3.21 -18.11
CA TYR A 102 -9.50 4.09 -17.38
C TYR A 102 -8.26 4.39 -18.22
N ARG A 103 -8.11 5.64 -18.61
CA ARG A 103 -6.95 6.09 -19.40
C ARG A 103 -5.65 5.88 -18.60
N GLY A 104 -4.68 5.24 -19.22
CA GLY A 104 -3.36 5.03 -18.62
C GLY A 104 -3.31 3.87 -17.62
N LEU A 105 -4.37 3.06 -17.53
CA LEU A 105 -4.39 1.80 -16.79
C LEU A 105 -4.44 0.65 -17.81
N GLU A 106 -3.51 -0.27 -17.73
CA GLU A 106 -3.38 -1.44 -18.60
C GLU A 106 -3.71 -2.71 -17.82
N PHE A 107 -4.56 -3.56 -18.39
CA PHE A 107 -4.81 -4.91 -17.90
C PHE A 107 -3.76 -5.86 -18.46
N LEU A 108 -3.11 -6.64 -17.60
CA LEU A 108 -2.10 -7.61 -18.01
C LEU A 108 -2.60 -9.06 -17.88
N ASP A 109 -3.21 -9.39 -16.74
CA ASP A 109 -3.63 -10.75 -16.42
C ASP A 109 -4.62 -10.74 -15.24
N ALA A 110 -5.38 -11.82 -15.08
CA ALA A 110 -6.19 -12.07 -13.88
C ALA A 110 -6.13 -13.56 -13.55
N ARG A 111 -5.63 -13.88 -12.35
CA ARG A 111 -5.45 -15.25 -11.87
C ARG A 111 -5.48 -15.31 -10.35
N ASP A 112 -5.98 -16.43 -9.83
CA ASP A 112 -6.00 -16.73 -8.38
C ASP A 112 -6.71 -15.64 -7.54
N GLY A 113 -7.72 -14.96 -8.12
CA GLY A 113 -8.45 -13.88 -7.46
C GLY A 113 -7.78 -12.51 -7.52
N GLU A 114 -6.55 -12.43 -8.01
CA GLU A 114 -5.80 -11.18 -8.20
C GLU A 114 -5.91 -10.69 -9.66
N THR A 115 -5.82 -9.38 -9.84
CA THR A 115 -5.66 -8.75 -11.16
C THR A 115 -4.33 -8.02 -11.24
N TYR A 116 -3.63 -8.25 -12.35
CA TYR A 116 -2.34 -7.63 -12.65
C TYR A 116 -2.56 -6.44 -13.56
N LEU A 117 -2.17 -5.27 -13.07
CA LEU A 117 -2.37 -3.99 -13.71
C LEU A 117 -1.04 -3.26 -13.90
N ARG A 118 -0.95 -2.44 -14.95
CA ARG A 118 0.19 -1.57 -15.20
C ARG A 118 -0.27 -0.14 -15.39
N PHE A 119 0.48 0.80 -14.86
CA PHE A 119 0.27 2.24 -15.07
C PHE A 119 1.57 3.02 -14.88
N MET A 120 1.63 4.18 -15.52
CA MET A 120 2.77 5.08 -15.48
C MET A 120 2.47 6.30 -14.61
N VAL A 121 3.47 6.77 -13.89
CA VAL A 121 3.45 8.02 -13.11
C VAL A 121 4.51 8.95 -13.65
N MET A 122 4.14 10.17 -14.02
CA MET A 122 5.03 11.18 -14.55
C MET A 122 5.77 11.92 -13.43
N LYS A 123 6.97 12.39 -13.71
CA LYS A 123 7.67 13.29 -12.80
C LYS A 123 7.00 14.66 -12.84
N SER A 124 6.74 15.22 -11.68
CA SER A 124 6.26 16.58 -11.58
C SER A 124 7.25 17.55 -12.24
N LYS A 125 6.77 18.39 -13.13
CA LYS A 125 7.54 19.50 -13.70
C LYS A 125 7.25 20.75 -12.88
N ASP A 126 7.65 20.72 -11.61
CA ASP A 126 7.40 21.83 -10.70
C ASP A 126 8.36 22.98 -11.02
N GLN A 127 7.89 23.98 -11.76
CA GLN A 127 8.54 25.30 -11.82
C GLN A 127 7.57 26.48 -11.60
N ASP A 128 6.25 26.31 -11.64
CA ASP A 128 5.32 27.45 -11.60
C ASP A 128 4.08 27.26 -10.69
N GLY A 129 4.06 26.29 -9.75
CA GLY A 129 2.96 26.19 -8.77
C GLY A 129 1.59 25.82 -9.35
N GLU A 130 1.53 25.28 -10.54
CA GLU A 130 0.29 24.72 -11.11
C GLU A 130 -0.02 23.35 -10.50
N ASP A 131 -1.31 23.05 -10.34
CA ASP A 131 -1.80 21.78 -9.79
C ASP A 131 -1.09 20.59 -10.43
N LEU A 132 -0.47 19.78 -9.60
CA LEU A 132 0.13 18.51 -10.01
C LEU A 132 -0.98 17.66 -10.66
N GLY A 133 -0.89 17.44 -11.95
CA GLY A 133 -1.84 16.56 -12.64
C GLY A 133 -1.91 15.20 -11.96
N GLU A 134 -3.08 14.57 -11.97
CA GLU A 134 -3.30 13.25 -11.35
C GLU A 134 -2.28 12.19 -11.82
N ASP A 135 -1.71 12.36 -13.01
CA ASP A 135 -0.69 11.51 -13.58
C ASP A 135 0.69 11.59 -12.88
N CYS A 136 0.90 12.60 -12.03
CA CYS A 136 2.16 12.80 -11.29
C CYS A 136 2.12 12.22 -9.88
N VAL A 137 0.97 11.73 -9.42
CA VAL A 137 0.80 11.18 -8.07
C VAL A 137 0.81 9.66 -8.14
N VAL A 138 1.63 9.01 -7.27
CA VAL A 138 1.56 7.56 -7.06
C VAL A 138 0.27 7.27 -6.29
N PRO A 139 -0.67 6.46 -6.86
CA PRO A 139 -2.01 6.28 -6.28
C PRO A 139 -2.04 5.28 -5.11
N PHE A 140 -0.92 4.94 -4.53
CA PHE A 140 -0.81 4.00 -3.41
C PHE A 140 0.31 4.38 -2.45
N GLN A 141 0.31 3.77 -1.30
CA GLN A 141 1.39 3.81 -0.31
C GLN A 141 1.92 2.41 -0.03
N VAL A 142 3.19 2.30 0.34
CA VAL A 142 3.77 1.07 0.90
C VAL A 142 3.12 0.79 2.26
N ALA A 143 2.71 -0.45 2.50
CA ALA A 143 1.79 -0.79 3.57
C ALA A 143 2.18 -2.06 4.34
N TYR A 144 3.43 -2.15 4.80
CA TYR A 144 3.83 -3.14 5.82
C TYR A 144 3.19 -2.85 7.18
N ALA A 145 3.04 -1.55 7.49
CA ALA A 145 2.37 -1.05 8.67
C ALA A 145 1.35 0.03 8.31
N VAL A 146 0.18 -0.01 8.95
CA VAL A 146 -0.92 0.94 8.71
C VAL A 146 -1.60 1.32 10.02
N SER A 147 -2.43 2.37 9.98
CA SER A 147 -3.29 2.68 11.13
C SER A 147 -4.42 1.67 11.26
N VAL A 148 -4.89 1.46 12.49
CA VAL A 148 -6.06 0.61 12.77
C VAL A 148 -7.28 1.04 11.93
N HIS A 149 -7.45 2.34 11.70
CA HIS A 149 -8.55 2.86 10.88
C HIS A 149 -8.43 2.48 9.39
N LYS A 150 -7.21 2.47 8.84
CA LYS A 150 -6.98 2.06 7.45
C LYS A 150 -7.13 0.55 7.24
N ALA A 151 -6.88 -0.24 8.27
CA ALA A 151 -7.05 -1.69 8.20
C ALA A 151 -8.51 -2.14 8.35
N GLN A 152 -9.41 -1.24 8.72
CA GLN A 152 -10.81 -1.58 8.91
C GLN A 152 -11.45 -2.06 7.60
N GLY A 153 -12.05 -3.25 7.63
CA GLY A 153 -12.66 -3.87 6.45
C GLY A 153 -11.68 -4.64 5.56
N LEU A 154 -10.40 -4.72 5.93
CA LEU A 154 -9.40 -5.53 5.24
C LEU A 154 -9.17 -6.85 5.98
N GLU A 155 -8.92 -7.90 5.20
CA GLU A 155 -8.61 -9.23 5.72
C GLU A 155 -7.12 -9.52 5.55
N TYR A 156 -6.50 -10.12 6.58
CA TYR A 156 -5.10 -10.52 6.59
C TYR A 156 -4.94 -11.87 7.27
N SER A 157 -4.01 -12.67 6.78
CA SER A 157 -3.69 -13.98 7.39
C SER A 157 -2.99 -13.85 8.74
N SER A 158 -2.31 -12.74 8.99
CA SER A 158 -1.63 -12.43 10.25
C SER A 158 -1.68 -10.93 10.55
N VAL A 159 -1.94 -10.60 11.81
CA VAL A 159 -1.99 -9.21 12.29
C VAL A 159 -1.11 -9.06 13.52
N LYS A 160 -0.25 -8.05 13.51
CA LYS A 160 0.52 -7.62 14.69
C LYS A 160 0.06 -6.24 15.12
N LEU A 161 -0.22 -6.08 16.39
CA LEU A 161 -0.60 -4.79 16.97
C LEU A 161 0.59 -4.23 17.78
N VAL A 162 1.01 -3.01 17.40
CA VAL A 162 2.06 -2.29 18.14
C VAL A 162 1.41 -1.36 19.15
N ILE A 163 1.62 -1.70 20.43
CA ILE A 163 1.14 -0.91 21.58
C ILE A 163 2.37 -0.35 22.30
N THR A 164 2.48 0.98 22.32
CA THR A 164 3.51 1.68 23.10
C THR A 164 2.93 2.21 24.41
N LYS A 165 3.79 2.42 25.43
CA LYS A 165 3.35 2.95 26.72
C LYS A 165 2.62 4.29 26.63
N ASP A 166 2.97 5.11 25.65
CA ASP A 166 2.35 6.43 25.42
C ASP A 166 0.93 6.32 24.90
N VAL A 167 0.61 5.18 24.28
CA VAL A 167 -0.69 4.93 23.65
C VAL A 167 -1.59 4.05 24.53
N GLU A 168 -1.02 3.33 25.49
CA GLU A 168 -1.76 2.44 26.40
C GLU A 168 -2.97 3.14 27.04
N LYS A 169 -2.82 4.42 27.41
CA LYS A 169 -3.91 5.24 27.96
C LYS A 169 -4.98 5.69 26.95
N ARG A 170 -4.71 5.54 25.64
CA ARG A 170 -5.63 5.93 24.56
C ARG A 170 -6.35 4.74 23.95
N ILE A 171 -5.96 3.52 24.34
CA ILE A 171 -6.62 2.30 23.86
C ILE A 171 -7.94 2.17 24.60
N THR A 172 -9.01 2.57 23.92
CA THR A 172 -10.37 2.26 24.38
C THR A 172 -10.74 0.83 24.00
N HIS A 173 -11.69 0.23 24.71
CA HIS A 173 -12.25 -1.09 24.34
C HIS A 173 -12.65 -1.15 22.86
N SER A 174 -13.12 -0.04 22.28
CA SER A 174 -13.53 0.05 20.88
C SER A 174 -12.35 -0.13 19.90
N VAL A 175 -11.17 0.44 20.19
CA VAL A 175 -9.98 0.31 19.35
C VAL A 175 -9.44 -1.14 19.41
N PHE A 176 -9.45 -1.73 20.60
CA PHE A 176 -9.03 -3.11 20.79
C PHE A 176 -10.00 -4.09 20.10
N TYR A 177 -11.30 -3.83 20.21
CA TYR A 177 -12.34 -4.64 19.57
C TYR A 177 -12.29 -4.57 18.05
N LEU A 178 -12.05 -3.40 17.46
CA LEU A 178 -11.87 -3.22 16.01
C LEU A 178 -10.66 -4.00 15.46
N SER A 179 -9.58 -4.12 16.23
CA SER A 179 -8.41 -4.90 15.82
C SER A 179 -8.60 -6.41 15.95
N LEU A 180 -9.57 -6.89 16.75
CA LEU A 180 -9.83 -8.32 16.99
C LEU A 180 -10.94 -8.89 16.10
N ILE A 181 -11.86 -8.08 15.58
CA ILE A 181 -13.00 -8.55 14.76
C ILE A 181 -12.53 -9.16 13.42
N HIS A 182 -11.32 -8.84 12.97
CA HIS A 182 -10.79 -9.32 11.68
C HIS A 182 -9.84 -10.52 11.80
N ILE A 183 -9.74 -11.14 12.96
CA ILE A 183 -9.17 -12.49 13.04
C ILE A 183 -10.33 -13.42 12.69
N SER A 184 -10.45 -13.76 11.41
CA SER A 184 -11.44 -14.72 10.94
C SER A 184 -11.30 -16.01 11.72
N GLU A 185 -12.40 -16.50 12.28
CA GLU A 185 -12.49 -17.85 12.80
C GLU A 185 -12.23 -18.85 11.66
N PRO A 186 -11.60 -19.99 11.97
CA PRO A 186 -11.27 -21.02 10.99
C PRO A 186 -12.51 -21.67 10.37
#